data_1951ba55586022f2dca2190c465c50de
#
_entry.id   1951ba55586022f2dca2190c465c50de
#
_cell.length_a   1.000
_cell.length_b   1.000
_cell.length_c   1.000
_cell.angle_alpha   90.00
_cell.angle_beta   90.00
_cell.angle_gamma   90.00
#
_symmetry.space_group_name_H-M   'P 1'
#
loop_
_entity.id
_entity.type
_entity.pdbx_description
1 polymer ?
#
loop_
_entity_poly.entity_id
_entity_poly.type
_entity_poly.pdbx_seq_one_letter_code
_entity_poly.pdbx_strand_id
1 'polypeptide(L)'
;MEHFIEFRHVSKTYTMGEVKINALHDADFVIDEGELCVIVGPSGAGKTTLLNILGGMDTLTSGEVFVGGRDISHLGVKALTAYRRYEVGFVFQFYNLIQNLTALENVEMATHISHVETDAAEILAEVGLADRCRNFPAQLSGGEQQLVSIARALAKKPRLLLCDEPTGALDYVTGKQILRLLQDTARKTGMTVVIITHNSALTAMADRVVHVKNGTVERMECNPAAKPVDEIEW
;
A
#
# COMPACT_ATOMS: atom_id res chain seq x y z
N MET A 1 -23.22 -8.49 0.77
CA MET A 1 -22.02 -8.66 -0.11
C MET A 1 -20.84 -8.84 0.80
N GLU A 2 -19.94 -9.74 0.49
CA GLU A 2 -18.74 -9.97 1.28
C GLU A 2 -17.73 -8.88 0.88
N HIS A 3 -17.18 -8.12 1.84
CA HIS A 3 -16.20 -7.07 1.56
C HIS A 3 -14.85 -7.71 1.18
N PHE A 4 -14.03 -7.00 0.39
CA PHE A 4 -12.71 -7.50 0.01
C PHE A 4 -11.73 -7.51 1.19
N ILE A 5 -11.76 -6.45 2.00
CA ILE A 5 -10.99 -6.35 3.26
C ILE A 5 -11.98 -6.17 4.40
N GLU A 6 -11.82 -6.96 5.47
CA GLU A 6 -12.58 -6.80 6.70
C GLU A 6 -11.62 -6.90 7.90
N PHE A 7 -11.62 -5.88 8.75
CA PHE A 7 -11.04 -5.90 10.08
C PHE A 7 -12.16 -6.01 11.09
N ARG A 8 -12.10 -7.00 11.97
CA ARG A 8 -13.11 -7.27 12.99
C ARG A 8 -12.45 -7.31 14.36
N HIS A 9 -12.71 -6.30 15.20
CA HIS A 9 -12.20 -6.19 16.57
C HIS A 9 -10.68 -6.37 16.69
N VAL A 10 -9.91 -5.84 15.71
CA VAL A 10 -8.48 -6.07 15.60
C VAL A 10 -7.72 -5.24 16.62
N SER A 11 -6.93 -5.91 17.45
CA SER A 11 -6.01 -5.27 18.39
C SER A 11 -4.58 -5.74 18.18
N LYS A 12 -3.63 -4.83 18.42
CA LYS A 12 -2.19 -5.12 18.36
C LYS A 12 -1.48 -4.50 19.56
N THR A 13 -0.83 -5.35 20.33
CA THR A 13 0.04 -4.93 21.44
C THR A 13 1.46 -5.42 21.19
N TYR A 14 2.40 -4.50 21.21
CA TYR A 14 3.84 -4.82 21.22
C TYR A 14 4.32 -4.90 22.66
N THR A 15 5.11 -5.92 22.97
CA THR A 15 5.74 -6.09 24.27
C THR A 15 7.25 -5.96 24.14
N MET A 16 7.84 -4.97 24.82
CA MET A 16 9.26 -4.70 24.86
C MET A 16 9.75 -4.76 26.30
N GLY A 17 10.19 -5.92 26.75
CA GLY A 17 10.46 -6.19 28.16
C GLY A 17 9.18 -6.03 29.00
N GLU A 18 9.19 -5.12 29.97
CA GLU A 18 8.00 -4.81 30.82
C GLU A 18 7.02 -3.80 30.19
N VAL A 19 7.45 -3.10 29.12
CA VAL A 19 6.63 -2.07 28.47
C VAL A 19 5.69 -2.70 27.47
N LYS A 20 4.40 -2.39 27.56
CA LYS A 20 3.35 -2.75 26.60
C LYS A 20 2.88 -1.51 25.84
N ILE A 21 2.93 -1.57 24.51
CA ILE A 21 2.45 -0.51 23.64
C ILE A 21 1.26 -1.05 22.85
N ASN A 22 0.08 -0.52 23.12
CA ASN A 22 -1.13 -0.85 22.36
C ASN A 22 -1.13 0.00 21.08
N ALA A 23 -0.70 -0.58 19.98
CA ALA A 23 -0.62 0.10 18.68
C ALA A 23 -1.97 0.15 17.96
N LEU A 24 -2.81 -0.88 18.19
CA LEU A 24 -4.20 -0.91 17.73
C LEU A 24 -5.09 -1.41 18.86
N HIS A 25 -6.28 -0.85 18.92
CA HIS A 25 -7.30 -1.20 19.90
C HIS A 25 -8.66 -1.26 19.21
N ASP A 26 -9.23 -2.47 19.14
CA ASP A 26 -10.58 -2.72 18.66
C ASP A 26 -10.88 -2.02 17.30
N ALA A 27 -10.00 -2.25 16.32
CA ALA A 27 -10.13 -1.62 15.01
C ALA A 27 -11.10 -2.42 14.13
N ASP A 28 -12.16 -1.74 13.67
CA ASP A 28 -13.18 -2.28 12.78
C ASP A 28 -13.33 -1.41 11.55
N PHE A 29 -13.16 -1.98 10.35
CA PHE A 29 -13.46 -1.33 9.09
C PHE A 29 -13.53 -2.34 7.95
N VAL A 30 -14.10 -1.90 6.83
CA VAL A 30 -14.22 -2.69 5.61
C VAL A 30 -13.79 -1.89 4.39
N ILE A 31 -13.29 -2.59 3.34
CA ILE A 31 -12.98 -2.00 2.02
C ILE A 31 -13.52 -2.96 0.97
N ASP A 32 -14.18 -2.41 -0.05
CA ASP A 32 -14.71 -3.21 -1.14
C ASP A 32 -13.66 -3.46 -2.25
N GLU A 33 -13.87 -4.47 -3.07
CA GLU A 33 -12.94 -4.82 -4.15
C GLU A 33 -12.87 -3.68 -5.18
N GLY A 34 -11.66 -3.33 -5.61
CA GLY A 34 -11.42 -2.29 -6.60
C GLY A 34 -11.47 -0.85 -6.07
N GLU A 35 -11.76 -0.65 -4.78
CA GLU A 35 -11.73 0.68 -4.18
C GLU A 35 -10.31 1.22 -4.01
N LEU A 36 -10.16 2.53 -4.18
CA LEU A 36 -9.05 3.28 -3.65
C LEU A 36 -9.44 3.78 -2.24
N CYS A 37 -8.80 3.23 -1.22
CA CYS A 37 -9.01 3.61 0.17
C CYS A 37 -7.86 4.47 0.69
N VAL A 38 -8.18 5.54 1.40
CA VAL A 38 -7.20 6.35 2.15
C VAL A 38 -7.41 6.15 3.64
N ILE A 39 -6.38 5.64 4.33
CA ILE A 39 -6.33 5.56 5.79
C ILE A 39 -5.55 6.77 6.30
N VAL A 40 -6.24 7.69 6.95
CA VAL A 40 -5.69 8.98 7.37
C VAL A 40 -5.65 9.12 8.89
N GLY A 41 -4.63 9.79 9.41
CA GLY A 41 -4.49 10.09 10.84
C GLY A 41 -3.12 10.66 11.18
N PRO A 42 -2.93 11.19 12.39
CA PRO A 42 -1.65 11.75 12.82
C PRO A 42 -0.54 10.69 12.86
N SER A 43 0.71 11.14 12.92
CA SER A 43 1.86 10.25 13.15
C SER A 43 1.68 9.48 14.47
N GLY A 44 2.03 8.20 14.47
CA GLY A 44 1.85 7.33 15.64
C GLY A 44 0.41 6.85 15.87
N ALA A 45 -0.55 7.16 15.01
CA ALA A 45 -1.95 6.74 15.17
C ALA A 45 -2.20 5.23 14.99
N GLY A 46 -1.21 4.44 14.55
CA GLY A 46 -1.37 3.00 14.28
C GLY A 46 -1.52 2.64 12.79
N LYS A 47 -1.48 3.61 11.87
CA LYS A 47 -1.68 3.39 10.42
C LYS A 47 -0.70 2.36 9.82
N THR A 48 0.60 2.50 10.08
CA THR A 48 1.62 1.55 9.60
C THR A 48 1.43 0.16 10.20
N THR A 49 0.93 0.07 11.45
CA THR A 49 0.59 -1.22 12.08
C THR A 49 -0.58 -1.89 11.35
N LEU A 50 -1.65 -1.14 11.02
CA LEU A 50 -2.75 -1.63 10.20
C LEU A 50 -2.26 -2.15 8.85
N LEU A 51 -1.43 -1.35 8.16
CA LEU A 51 -0.88 -1.71 6.85
C LEU A 51 0.00 -2.96 6.93
N ASN A 52 0.83 -3.08 7.98
CA ASN A 52 1.69 -4.24 8.19
C ASN A 52 0.89 -5.52 8.45
N ILE A 53 -0.18 -5.44 9.24
CA ILE A 53 -1.08 -6.58 9.48
C ILE A 53 -1.79 -6.96 8.18
N LEU A 54 -2.41 -5.98 7.49
CA LEU A 54 -3.09 -6.19 6.23
C LEU A 54 -2.17 -6.80 5.17
N GLY A 55 -0.92 -6.36 5.13
CA GLY A 55 0.08 -6.88 4.21
C GLY A 55 0.76 -8.19 4.67
N GLY A 56 0.40 -8.73 5.82
CA GLY A 56 1.00 -9.95 6.36
C GLY A 56 2.47 -9.82 6.74
N MET A 57 2.95 -8.60 7.00
CA MET A 57 4.30 -8.33 7.54
C MET A 57 4.35 -8.42 9.06
N ASP A 58 3.19 -8.25 9.71
CA ASP A 58 3.03 -8.41 11.14
C ASP A 58 1.76 -9.23 11.42
N THR A 59 1.59 -9.68 12.65
CA THR A 59 0.43 -10.44 13.13
C THR A 59 -0.36 -9.61 14.13
N LEU A 60 -1.67 -9.80 14.20
CA LEU A 60 -2.53 -9.20 15.21
C LEU A 60 -2.36 -9.89 16.57
N THR A 61 -2.77 -9.24 17.65
CA THR A 61 -2.83 -9.85 19.00
C THR A 61 -4.18 -10.51 19.24
N SER A 62 -5.26 -9.89 18.76
CA SER A 62 -6.63 -10.42 18.83
C SER A 62 -7.50 -9.81 17.73
N GLY A 63 -8.63 -10.43 17.46
CA GLY A 63 -9.55 -10.07 16.39
C GLY A 63 -9.36 -10.92 15.15
N GLU A 64 -9.95 -10.49 14.03
CA GLU A 64 -9.91 -11.21 12.76
C GLU A 64 -9.67 -10.25 11.59
N VAL A 65 -8.93 -10.70 10.59
CA VAL A 65 -8.70 -9.98 9.33
C VAL A 65 -8.96 -10.89 8.14
N PHE A 66 -9.86 -10.47 7.27
CA PHE A 66 -10.17 -11.18 6.03
C PHE A 66 -9.73 -10.34 4.83
N VAL A 67 -9.17 -11.01 3.81
CA VAL A 67 -8.81 -10.40 2.52
C VAL A 67 -9.28 -11.33 1.39
N GLY A 68 -10.16 -10.83 0.53
CA GLY A 68 -10.75 -11.62 -0.55
C GLY A 68 -11.46 -12.89 -0.07
N GLY A 69 -12.14 -12.80 1.08
CA GLY A 69 -12.83 -13.92 1.73
C GLY A 69 -11.91 -14.89 2.48
N ARG A 70 -10.59 -14.67 2.47
CA ARG A 70 -9.61 -15.51 3.16
C ARG A 70 -9.26 -14.91 4.51
N ASP A 71 -9.39 -15.70 5.58
CA ASP A 71 -8.88 -15.35 6.91
C ASP A 71 -7.34 -15.38 6.90
N ILE A 72 -6.73 -14.21 7.20
CA ILE A 72 -5.28 -14.07 7.32
C ILE A 72 -4.80 -13.92 8.77
N SER A 73 -5.70 -13.87 9.74
CA SER A 73 -5.46 -13.54 11.15
C SER A 73 -4.42 -14.45 11.80
N HIS A 74 -4.49 -15.74 11.51
CA HIS A 74 -3.68 -16.77 12.17
C HIS A 74 -2.80 -17.56 11.20
N LEU A 75 -2.50 -16.99 10.03
CA LEU A 75 -1.60 -17.62 9.07
C LEU A 75 -0.18 -17.73 9.62
N GLY A 76 0.42 -18.93 9.52
CA GLY A 76 1.82 -19.13 9.85
C GLY A 76 2.76 -18.44 8.84
N VAL A 77 4.05 -18.33 9.22
CA VAL A 77 5.09 -17.61 8.46
C VAL A 77 5.13 -17.99 6.97
N LYS A 78 5.05 -19.30 6.64
CA LYS A 78 5.06 -19.77 5.25
C LYS A 78 3.84 -19.26 4.46
N ALA A 79 2.67 -19.29 5.07
CA ALA A 79 1.42 -18.85 4.43
C ALA A 79 1.38 -17.32 4.24
N LEU A 80 1.85 -16.55 5.24
CA LEU A 80 2.01 -15.09 5.11
C LEU A 80 3.07 -14.74 4.05
N THR A 81 4.14 -15.51 3.92
CA THR A 81 5.13 -15.31 2.86
C THR A 81 4.52 -15.55 1.47
N ALA A 82 3.70 -16.60 1.31
CA ALA A 82 2.98 -16.84 0.07
C ALA A 82 1.95 -15.74 -0.23
N TYR A 83 1.21 -15.29 0.78
CA TYR A 83 0.27 -14.18 0.67
C TYR A 83 0.94 -12.90 0.16
N ARG A 84 2.05 -12.47 0.79
CA ARG A 84 2.84 -11.32 0.32
C ARG A 84 3.39 -11.51 -1.09
N ARG A 85 3.79 -12.73 -1.44
CA ARG A 85 4.38 -13.05 -2.74
C ARG A 85 3.38 -12.87 -3.87
N TYR A 86 2.16 -13.36 -3.71
CA TYR A 86 1.21 -13.51 -4.81
C TYR A 86 0.08 -12.47 -4.79
N GLU A 87 -0.32 -11.99 -3.60
CA GLU A 87 -1.54 -11.22 -3.47
C GLU A 87 -1.31 -9.73 -3.18
N VAL A 88 -0.15 -9.38 -2.59
CA VAL A 88 0.09 -8.02 -2.10
C VAL A 88 1.26 -7.35 -2.79
N GLY A 89 1.06 -6.15 -3.32
CA GLY A 89 2.10 -5.21 -3.71
C GLY A 89 2.37 -4.20 -2.59
N PHE A 90 3.63 -3.82 -2.39
CA PHE A 90 4.01 -2.80 -1.41
C PHE A 90 4.75 -1.64 -2.07
N VAL A 91 4.36 -0.43 -1.70
CA VAL A 91 5.02 0.83 -2.03
C VAL A 91 5.34 1.54 -0.71
N PHE A 92 6.62 1.77 -0.44
CA PHE A 92 7.10 2.37 0.80
C PHE A 92 7.54 3.82 0.61
N GLN A 93 7.52 4.60 1.68
CA GLN A 93 7.97 5.98 1.69
C GLN A 93 9.43 6.16 1.23
N PHE A 94 10.31 5.23 1.57
CA PHE A 94 11.75 5.26 1.24
C PHE A 94 12.12 4.27 0.12
N TYR A 95 11.19 3.99 -0.79
CA TYR A 95 11.33 3.20 -2.02
C TYR A 95 11.78 1.75 -1.83
N ASN A 96 12.66 1.45 -0.88
CA ASN A 96 13.22 0.12 -0.57
C ASN A 96 13.76 -0.61 -1.83
N LEU A 97 14.45 0.13 -2.71
CA LEU A 97 15.12 -0.44 -3.87
C LEU A 97 16.45 -1.10 -3.45
N ILE A 98 16.80 -2.18 -4.15
CA ILE A 98 18.10 -2.81 -4.00
C ILE A 98 19.12 -1.96 -4.76
N GLN A 99 20.07 -1.37 -4.03
CA GLN A 99 20.95 -0.30 -4.54
C GLN A 99 21.94 -0.77 -5.60
N ASN A 100 22.32 -2.04 -5.61
CA ASN A 100 23.23 -2.66 -6.55
C ASN A 100 22.53 -3.35 -7.74
N LEU A 101 21.23 -3.18 -7.88
CA LEU A 101 20.43 -3.58 -9.03
C LEU A 101 19.93 -2.35 -9.79
N THR A 102 19.87 -2.44 -11.11
CA THR A 102 19.25 -1.43 -11.96
C THR A 102 17.74 -1.33 -11.72
N ALA A 103 17.09 -0.33 -12.31
CA ALA A 103 15.62 -0.22 -12.28
C ALA A 103 14.95 -1.47 -12.82
N LEU A 104 15.43 -1.97 -13.98
CA LEU A 104 14.93 -3.19 -14.61
C LEU A 104 15.07 -4.40 -13.68
N GLU A 105 16.26 -4.65 -13.16
CA GLU A 105 16.54 -5.79 -12.29
C GLU A 105 15.75 -5.74 -10.97
N ASN A 106 15.49 -4.55 -10.42
CA ASN A 106 14.60 -4.38 -9.26
C ASN A 106 13.18 -4.85 -9.55
N VAL A 107 12.67 -4.63 -10.77
CA VAL A 107 11.33 -5.07 -11.19
C VAL A 107 11.33 -6.55 -11.55
N GLU A 108 12.32 -7.03 -12.34
CA GLU A 108 12.48 -8.44 -12.72
C GLU A 108 12.56 -9.36 -11.50
N MET A 109 13.24 -8.94 -10.43
CA MET A 109 13.30 -9.71 -9.20
C MET A 109 11.91 -10.00 -8.62
N ALA A 110 10.98 -9.03 -8.71
CA ALA A 110 9.63 -9.22 -8.22
C ALA A 110 8.83 -10.21 -9.09
N THR A 111 8.98 -10.18 -10.42
CA THR A 111 8.35 -11.14 -11.33
C THR A 111 8.89 -12.54 -11.12
N HIS A 112 10.21 -12.70 -10.98
CA HIS A 112 10.83 -13.99 -10.68
C HIS A 112 10.34 -14.60 -9.36
N ILE A 113 10.27 -13.80 -8.28
CA ILE A 113 9.82 -14.28 -6.98
C ILE A 113 8.33 -14.70 -7.03
N SER A 114 7.50 -13.95 -7.76
CA SER A 114 6.05 -14.22 -7.85
C SER A 114 5.69 -15.24 -8.94
N HIS A 115 6.65 -15.66 -9.78
CA HIS A 115 6.43 -16.54 -10.93
C HIS A 115 5.37 -16.00 -11.90
N VAL A 116 5.28 -14.67 -12.04
CA VAL A 116 4.37 -14.01 -12.97
C VAL A 116 5.14 -13.68 -14.24
N GLU A 117 4.61 -14.12 -15.38
CA GLU A 117 5.13 -13.73 -16.69
C GLU A 117 4.67 -12.30 -17.01
N THR A 118 5.53 -11.34 -16.73
CA THR A 118 5.34 -9.92 -17.02
C THR A 118 6.67 -9.36 -17.52
N ASP A 119 6.63 -8.60 -18.61
CA ASP A 119 7.80 -7.88 -19.08
C ASP A 119 8.06 -6.67 -18.19
N ALA A 120 9.15 -6.73 -17.45
CA ALA A 120 9.55 -5.66 -16.54
C ALA A 120 9.86 -4.34 -17.26
N ALA A 121 10.34 -4.40 -18.51
CA ALA A 121 10.61 -3.21 -19.31
C ALA A 121 9.30 -2.55 -19.76
N GLU A 122 8.26 -3.32 -20.10
CA GLU A 122 6.94 -2.78 -20.42
C GLU A 122 6.33 -2.07 -19.19
N ILE A 123 6.38 -2.66 -18.00
CA ILE A 123 5.89 -2.02 -16.77
C ILE A 123 6.65 -0.72 -16.46
N LEU A 124 7.99 -0.70 -16.66
CA LEU A 124 8.77 0.53 -16.50
C LEU A 124 8.37 1.59 -17.51
N ALA A 125 8.08 1.20 -18.75
CA ALA A 125 7.59 2.12 -19.77
C ALA A 125 6.19 2.68 -19.40
N GLU A 126 5.29 1.88 -18.88
CA GLU A 126 3.95 2.29 -18.41
C GLU A 126 4.02 3.37 -17.31
N VAL A 127 5.02 3.29 -16.44
CA VAL A 127 5.26 4.32 -15.41
C VAL A 127 6.16 5.47 -15.89
N GLY A 128 6.52 5.53 -17.18
CA GLY A 128 7.29 6.62 -17.78
C GLY A 128 8.81 6.50 -17.61
N LEU A 129 9.34 5.31 -17.34
CA LEU A 129 10.77 5.06 -17.10
C LEU A 129 11.46 4.21 -18.18
N ALA A 130 10.94 4.20 -19.42
CA ALA A 130 11.54 3.44 -20.53
C ALA A 130 13.03 3.72 -20.71
N ASP A 131 13.45 4.99 -20.67
CA ASP A 131 14.84 5.43 -20.84
C ASP A 131 15.70 5.29 -19.58
N ARG A 132 15.13 4.81 -18.48
CA ARG A 132 15.78 4.67 -17.17
C ARG A 132 16.01 3.22 -16.74
N CYS A 133 15.62 2.25 -17.54
CA CYS A 133 15.69 0.82 -17.22
C CYS A 133 17.06 0.36 -16.71
N ARG A 134 18.15 0.92 -17.27
CA ARG A 134 19.53 0.54 -16.93
C ARG A 134 20.18 1.38 -15.83
N ASN A 135 19.46 2.38 -15.29
CA ASN A 135 19.96 3.23 -14.21
C ASN A 135 19.90 2.50 -12.89
N PHE A 136 20.93 2.69 -12.06
CA PHE A 136 20.92 2.28 -10.65
C PHE A 136 20.14 3.29 -9.79
N PRO A 137 19.60 2.92 -8.63
CA PRO A 137 18.85 3.83 -7.76
C PRO A 137 19.59 5.15 -7.48
N ALA A 138 20.91 5.11 -7.26
CA ALA A 138 21.71 6.31 -7.03
C ALA A 138 21.76 7.29 -8.21
N GLN A 139 21.35 6.87 -9.40
CA GLN A 139 21.32 7.68 -10.63
C GLN A 139 19.90 8.19 -10.94
N LEU A 140 18.92 7.87 -10.08
CA LEU A 140 17.52 8.24 -10.23
C LEU A 140 17.14 9.31 -9.20
N SER A 141 16.28 10.25 -9.61
CA SER A 141 15.63 11.18 -8.68
C SER A 141 14.72 10.41 -7.71
N GLY A 142 14.33 11.06 -6.59
CA GLY A 142 13.41 10.46 -5.62
C GLY A 142 12.09 10.01 -6.26
N GLY A 143 11.54 10.82 -7.17
CA GLY A 143 10.32 10.47 -7.91
C GLY A 143 10.51 9.28 -8.85
N GLU A 144 11.63 9.22 -9.58
CA GLU A 144 11.96 8.07 -10.42
C GLU A 144 12.15 6.80 -9.59
N GLN A 145 12.80 6.87 -8.42
CA GLN A 145 12.92 5.73 -7.50
C GLN A 145 11.55 5.26 -7.00
N GLN A 146 10.63 6.19 -6.70
CA GLN A 146 9.27 5.84 -6.32
C GLN A 146 8.51 5.15 -7.44
N LEU A 147 8.66 5.63 -8.69
CA LEU A 147 8.07 5.00 -9.86
C LEU A 147 8.62 3.57 -10.08
N VAL A 148 9.92 3.34 -9.88
CA VAL A 148 10.50 1.97 -9.90
C VAL A 148 9.90 1.10 -8.79
N SER A 149 9.71 1.65 -7.58
CA SER A 149 9.07 0.94 -6.46
C SER A 149 7.62 0.53 -6.80
N ILE A 150 6.87 1.42 -7.44
CA ILE A 150 5.49 1.14 -7.90
C ILE A 150 5.53 0.10 -9.03
N ALA A 151 6.38 0.26 -10.04
CA ALA A 151 6.55 -0.70 -11.13
C ALA A 151 6.84 -2.11 -10.58
N ARG A 152 7.77 -2.22 -9.61
CA ARG A 152 8.09 -3.46 -8.92
C ARG A 152 6.87 -4.08 -8.22
N ALA A 153 6.05 -3.26 -7.58
CA ALA A 153 4.83 -3.74 -6.94
C ALA A 153 3.79 -4.23 -7.94
N LEU A 154 3.58 -3.48 -9.04
CA LEU A 154 2.60 -3.78 -10.09
C LEU A 154 2.98 -4.99 -10.94
N ALA A 155 4.28 -5.22 -11.17
CA ALA A 155 4.79 -6.33 -11.98
C ALA A 155 4.36 -7.70 -11.47
N LYS A 156 4.00 -7.82 -10.20
CA LYS A 156 3.45 -9.02 -9.58
C LYS A 156 1.97 -9.26 -9.90
N LYS A 157 1.27 -8.29 -10.52
CA LYS A 157 -0.18 -8.28 -10.72
C LYS A 157 -0.96 -8.59 -9.43
N PRO A 158 -0.69 -7.87 -8.32
CA PRO A 158 -1.32 -8.16 -7.04
C PRO A 158 -2.81 -7.79 -7.07
N ARG A 159 -3.62 -8.41 -6.19
CA ARG A 159 -5.01 -8.00 -5.97
C ARG A 159 -5.10 -6.78 -5.05
N LEU A 160 -4.09 -6.58 -4.21
CA LEU A 160 -4.02 -5.53 -3.19
C LEU A 160 -2.70 -4.77 -3.28
N LEU A 161 -2.77 -3.46 -3.45
CA LEU A 161 -1.61 -2.56 -3.43
C LEU A 161 -1.65 -1.72 -2.14
N LEU A 162 -0.61 -1.84 -1.33
CA LEU A 162 -0.45 -1.13 -0.06
C LEU A 162 0.62 -0.05 -0.19
N CYS A 163 0.27 1.21 0.08
CA CYS A 163 1.14 2.36 -0.05
C CYS A 163 1.31 3.07 1.30
N ASP A 164 2.53 3.07 1.82
CA ASP A 164 2.90 3.80 3.05
C ASP A 164 3.50 5.15 2.68
N GLU A 165 2.74 6.25 2.90
CA GLU A 165 3.15 7.64 2.62
C GLU A 165 3.82 7.79 1.22
N PRO A 166 3.16 7.38 0.12
CA PRO A 166 3.82 7.23 -1.18
C PRO A 166 4.36 8.54 -1.76
N THR A 167 3.97 9.69 -1.21
CA THR A 167 4.40 11.01 -1.65
C THR A 167 5.18 11.78 -0.57
N GLY A 168 5.39 11.20 0.61
CA GLY A 168 5.93 11.89 1.77
C GLY A 168 7.37 12.41 1.64
N ALA A 169 8.14 11.89 0.67
CA ALA A 169 9.52 12.32 0.38
C ALA A 169 9.66 13.05 -0.96
N LEU A 170 8.53 13.46 -1.60
CA LEU A 170 8.51 14.02 -2.95
C LEU A 170 8.04 15.47 -2.96
N ASP A 171 8.46 16.22 -3.98
CA ASP A 171 7.88 17.52 -4.29
C ASP A 171 6.42 17.39 -4.76
N TYR A 172 5.69 18.49 -4.74
CA TYR A 172 4.26 18.53 -5.08
C TYR A 172 3.94 17.98 -6.46
N VAL A 173 4.71 18.38 -7.50
CA VAL A 173 4.45 17.99 -8.89
C VAL A 173 4.64 16.48 -9.07
N THR A 174 5.76 15.97 -8.57
CA THR A 174 6.08 14.54 -8.60
C THR A 174 5.08 13.73 -7.76
N GLY A 175 4.73 14.23 -6.57
CA GLY A 175 3.72 13.60 -5.71
C GLY A 175 2.36 13.47 -6.42
N LYS A 176 1.95 14.51 -7.14
CA LYS A 176 0.70 14.51 -7.92
C LYS A 176 0.72 13.47 -9.04
N GLN A 177 1.85 13.31 -9.73
CA GLN A 177 2.02 12.27 -10.75
C GLN A 177 1.91 10.85 -10.15
N ILE A 178 2.53 10.61 -9.01
CA ILE A 178 2.44 9.33 -8.30
C ILE A 178 1.00 9.00 -7.89
N LEU A 179 0.29 9.97 -7.29
CA LEU A 179 -1.10 9.76 -6.87
C LEU A 179 -2.02 9.51 -8.06
N ARG A 180 -1.80 10.21 -9.18
CA ARG A 180 -2.56 9.97 -10.42
C ARG A 180 -2.32 8.54 -10.92
N LEU A 181 -1.07 8.07 -10.95
CA LEU A 181 -0.75 6.70 -11.32
C LEU A 181 -1.47 5.68 -10.43
N LEU A 182 -1.49 5.88 -9.11
CA LEU A 182 -2.18 4.99 -8.17
C LEU A 182 -3.71 5.01 -8.37
N GLN A 183 -4.30 6.19 -8.56
CA GLN A 183 -5.74 6.33 -8.84
C GLN A 183 -6.11 5.67 -10.18
N ASP A 184 -5.32 5.92 -11.22
CA ASP A 184 -5.51 5.30 -12.54
C ASP A 184 -5.39 3.78 -12.48
N THR A 185 -4.42 3.26 -11.71
CA THR A 185 -4.24 1.83 -11.51
C THR A 185 -5.50 1.20 -10.90
N ALA A 186 -6.01 1.74 -9.80
CA ALA A 186 -7.25 1.26 -9.19
C ALA A 186 -8.41 1.26 -10.21
N ARG A 187 -8.61 2.36 -10.93
CA ARG A 187 -9.72 2.52 -11.89
C ARG A 187 -9.63 1.58 -13.11
N LYS A 188 -8.42 1.41 -13.67
CA LYS A 188 -8.22 0.65 -14.92
C LYS A 188 -8.13 -0.85 -14.71
N THR A 189 -7.57 -1.29 -13.57
CA THR A 189 -7.30 -2.71 -13.32
C THR A 189 -8.30 -3.36 -12.38
N GLY A 190 -9.11 -2.58 -11.65
CA GLY A 190 -9.96 -3.09 -10.57
C GLY A 190 -9.17 -3.55 -9.34
N MET A 191 -7.87 -3.19 -9.24
CA MET A 191 -7.03 -3.50 -8.10
C MET A 191 -7.47 -2.66 -6.88
N THR A 192 -7.56 -3.29 -5.72
CA THR A 192 -7.78 -2.54 -4.48
C THR A 192 -6.50 -1.85 -4.06
N VAL A 193 -6.56 -0.53 -3.86
CA VAL A 193 -5.41 0.30 -3.48
C VAL A 193 -5.66 0.91 -2.11
N VAL A 194 -4.76 0.70 -1.17
CA VAL A 194 -4.82 1.29 0.18
C VAL A 194 -3.62 2.21 0.38
N ILE A 195 -3.89 3.49 0.61
CA ILE A 195 -2.87 4.50 0.89
C ILE A 195 -2.99 4.91 2.35
N ILE A 196 -1.92 4.77 3.12
CA ILE A 196 -1.85 5.39 4.45
C ILE A 196 -1.09 6.71 4.36
N THR A 197 -1.63 7.75 5.00
CA THR A 197 -1.03 9.09 4.98
C THR A 197 -1.45 9.93 6.19
N HIS A 198 -0.67 10.95 6.51
CA HIS A 198 -1.08 12.00 7.44
C HIS A 198 -1.68 13.22 6.73
N ASN A 199 -1.63 13.25 5.40
CA ASN A 199 -2.18 14.34 4.59
C ASN A 199 -3.69 14.12 4.34
N SER A 200 -4.52 14.90 5.04
CA SER A 200 -5.99 14.80 4.93
C SER A 200 -6.55 15.28 3.59
N ALA A 201 -5.81 16.08 2.80
CA ALA A 201 -6.29 16.51 1.50
C ALA A 201 -6.49 15.33 0.54
N LEU A 202 -5.70 14.24 0.70
CA LEU A 202 -5.78 13.06 -0.15
C LEU A 202 -7.09 12.27 0.04
N THR A 203 -7.84 12.51 1.11
CA THR A 203 -9.15 11.85 1.31
C THR A 203 -10.15 12.16 0.19
N ALA A 204 -10.01 13.31 -0.47
CA ALA A 204 -10.91 13.73 -1.56
C ALA A 204 -10.81 12.81 -2.80
N MET A 205 -9.68 12.11 -3.03
CA MET A 205 -9.50 11.20 -4.17
C MET A 205 -9.96 9.77 -3.90
N ALA A 206 -10.23 9.44 -2.65
CA ALA A 206 -10.56 8.09 -2.22
C ALA A 206 -12.04 7.76 -2.40
N ASP A 207 -12.34 6.50 -2.71
CA ASP A 207 -13.71 5.94 -2.67
C ASP A 207 -14.14 5.69 -1.23
N ARG A 208 -13.17 5.29 -0.38
CA ARG A 208 -13.37 5.04 1.04
C ARG A 208 -12.29 5.72 1.87
N VAL A 209 -12.67 6.31 2.97
CA VAL A 209 -11.76 6.96 3.92
C VAL A 209 -11.91 6.32 5.29
N VAL A 210 -10.78 5.93 5.89
CA VAL A 210 -10.70 5.40 7.25
C VAL A 210 -9.89 6.37 8.10
N HIS A 211 -10.51 6.93 9.13
CA HIS A 211 -9.86 7.87 10.06
C HIS A 211 -9.35 7.12 11.28
N VAL A 212 -8.04 7.17 11.49
CA VAL A 212 -7.36 6.47 12.59
C VAL A 212 -6.74 7.46 13.56
N LYS A 213 -6.96 7.26 14.86
CA LYS A 213 -6.39 8.06 15.94
C LYS A 213 -6.17 7.20 17.18
N ASN A 214 -5.01 7.33 17.81
CA ASN A 214 -4.66 6.62 19.05
C ASN A 214 -4.89 5.10 18.97
N GLY A 215 -4.64 4.47 17.83
CA GLY A 215 -4.81 3.04 17.63
C GLY A 215 -6.25 2.58 17.37
N THR A 216 -7.22 3.49 17.28
CA THR A 216 -8.63 3.18 17.00
C THR A 216 -9.08 3.73 15.66
N VAL A 217 -10.05 3.09 15.03
CA VAL A 217 -10.80 3.65 13.90
C VAL A 217 -11.92 4.53 14.44
N GLU A 218 -11.78 5.86 14.31
CA GLU A 218 -12.77 6.81 14.80
C GLU A 218 -14.02 6.87 13.91
N ARG A 219 -13.79 6.76 12.58
CA ARG A 219 -14.89 6.75 11.59
C ARG A 219 -14.41 6.18 10.26
N MET A 220 -15.36 5.72 9.48
CA MET A 220 -15.19 5.28 8.11
C MET A 220 -16.25 5.98 7.25
N GLU A 221 -15.85 6.45 6.08
CA GLU A 221 -16.70 7.19 5.15
C GLU A 221 -16.59 6.59 3.75
N CYS A 222 -17.73 6.42 3.06
CA CYS A 222 -17.76 6.16 1.63
C CYS A 222 -17.88 7.51 0.90
N ASN A 223 -17.07 7.71 -0.14
CA ASN A 223 -17.10 8.91 -0.95
C ASN A 223 -17.57 8.57 -2.39
N PRO A 224 -18.85 8.69 -2.69
CA PRO A 224 -19.38 8.36 -4.01
C PRO A 224 -18.96 9.35 -5.12
N ALA A 225 -18.34 10.46 -4.72
CA ALA A 225 -17.88 11.52 -5.61
C ALA A 225 -16.36 11.76 -5.48
N ALA A 226 -15.57 10.67 -5.49
CA ALA A 226 -14.12 10.74 -5.44
C ALA A 226 -13.57 11.61 -6.58
N LYS A 227 -12.77 12.62 -6.22
CA LYS A 227 -12.24 13.61 -7.19
C LYS A 227 -11.01 13.06 -7.92
N PRO A 228 -10.82 13.47 -9.19
CA PRO A 228 -9.52 13.30 -9.84
C PRO A 228 -8.42 13.99 -9.04
N VAL A 229 -7.23 13.39 -9.01
CA VAL A 229 -6.06 13.97 -8.31
C VAL A 229 -5.75 15.38 -8.78
N ASP A 230 -6.04 15.71 -10.04
CA ASP A 230 -5.79 17.04 -10.60
C ASP A 230 -6.58 18.17 -9.93
N GLU A 231 -7.70 17.85 -9.32
CA GLU A 231 -8.57 18.79 -8.60
C GLU A 231 -8.22 18.93 -7.12
N ILE A 232 -7.18 18.22 -6.65
CA ILE A 232 -6.78 18.24 -5.24
C ILE A 232 -5.54 19.11 -5.07
N GLU A 233 -5.60 19.98 -4.07
CA GLU A 233 -4.47 20.79 -3.60
C GLU A 233 -4.11 20.40 -2.17
N TRP A 234 -2.80 20.29 -1.85
CA TRP A 234 -2.29 19.95 -0.52
C TRP A 234 -0.96 20.63 -0.21
#